data_ddd90db135f767b63c6a18cb0af42587
#
_entry.id   ddd90db135f767b63c6a18cb0af42587
#
_cell.length_a   1.000
_cell.length_b   1.000
_cell.length_c   1.000
_cell.angle_alpha   90.00
_cell.angle_beta   90.00
_cell.angle_gamma   90.00
#
_symmetry.space_group_name_H-M   'P 1'
#
loop_
_entity.id
_entity.type
_entity.pdbx_description
1 polymer ?
#
loop_
_entity_poly.entity_id
_entity_poly.type
_entity_poly.pdbx_seq_one_letter_code
_entity_poly.pdbx_strand_id
1 'polypeptide(L)'
;MSEPLPPALADPHAADAEAARRYGRPLTGWRLRVYTIIFEADTRAGRLFDVVLLWVILASVAVVMLDSVDRIHAQWGWLFTTLEWGFTLLFTAEYLLRLACVRRPLRYARSAFGIIDLLAIAPTYLALLFPQLHALIDVRVLRLLRIFRILKLTAYVAEYGALGRALWASRRKVAVFLGFVLLVVTVMGTLMYVVEGPANGFTSVPISIYWAITTMTTVGFGDITPKTDLGRLIASVMMLLGWGTLAVPTGIVSAEFTAQRLGQPAPLTTRTCQACLSEGHLPQANYCRDCGAPLPPYRST
;
A
#
# COMPACT_ATOMS: atom_id res chain seq x y z
N MET A 1 -22.56 -10.24 25.86
CA MET A 1 -22.02 -9.83 24.57
C MET A 1 -20.52 -10.10 24.65
N SER A 2 -20.08 -11.18 24.04
CA SER A 2 -18.66 -11.60 24.03
C SER A 2 -17.89 -10.69 23.08
N GLU A 3 -17.01 -9.86 23.62
CA GLU A 3 -16.03 -9.12 22.83
C GLU A 3 -15.14 -10.12 22.05
N PRO A 4 -14.89 -9.86 20.75
CA PRO A 4 -14.04 -10.76 19.97
C PRO A 4 -12.60 -10.65 20.50
N LEU A 5 -11.98 -11.80 20.76
CA LEU A 5 -10.55 -11.94 21.04
C LEU A 5 -9.71 -11.13 20.06
N PRO A 6 -8.63 -10.47 20.51
CA PRO A 6 -7.70 -9.75 19.64
C PRO A 6 -7.10 -10.72 18.63
N PRO A 7 -6.88 -10.27 17.36
CA PRO A 7 -6.29 -11.12 16.33
C PRO A 7 -4.88 -11.50 16.78
N ALA A 8 -4.70 -12.78 17.08
CA ALA A 8 -3.40 -13.42 17.23
C ALA A 8 -2.54 -13.08 16.01
N LEU A 9 -1.22 -12.98 16.23
CA LEU A 9 -0.11 -12.89 15.25
C LEU A 9 -0.55 -13.42 13.89
N ALA A 10 -0.40 -12.60 12.84
CA ALA A 10 -0.98 -12.79 11.53
C ALA A 10 -1.02 -14.28 11.12
N ASP A 11 -2.15 -14.90 11.37
CA ASP A 11 -2.42 -16.25 10.93
C ASP A 11 -2.41 -16.18 9.39
N PRO A 12 -1.51 -16.88 8.69
CA PRO A 12 -1.49 -16.89 7.24
C PRO A 12 -2.86 -17.28 6.65
N HIS A 13 -3.65 -18.03 7.39
CA HIS A 13 -5.02 -18.41 7.03
C HIS A 13 -6.06 -17.29 7.22
N ALA A 14 -5.72 -16.19 7.87
CA ALA A 14 -6.68 -15.09 8.11
C ALA A 14 -7.10 -14.39 6.80
N ALA A 15 -6.20 -14.24 5.85
CA ALA A 15 -6.49 -13.66 4.54
C ALA A 15 -7.42 -14.56 3.72
N ASP A 16 -7.17 -15.86 3.72
CA ASP A 16 -7.99 -16.88 3.03
C ASP A 16 -9.40 -16.95 3.65
N ALA A 17 -9.48 -16.91 4.99
CA ALA A 17 -10.75 -16.88 5.71
C ALA A 17 -11.54 -15.59 5.44
N GLU A 18 -10.88 -14.45 5.32
CA GLU A 18 -11.53 -13.17 4.96
C GLU A 18 -12.04 -13.20 3.52
N ALA A 19 -11.26 -13.70 2.56
CA ALA A 19 -11.69 -13.88 1.18
C ALA A 19 -12.91 -14.82 1.09
N ALA A 20 -12.91 -15.92 1.82
CA ALA A 20 -14.02 -16.86 1.89
C ALA A 20 -15.31 -16.24 2.45
N ARG A 21 -15.21 -15.43 3.51
CA ARG A 21 -16.35 -14.68 4.09
C ARG A 21 -16.87 -13.61 3.12
N ARG A 22 -15.97 -12.88 2.47
CA ARG A 22 -16.31 -11.73 1.65
C ARG A 22 -16.88 -12.11 0.28
N TYR A 23 -16.29 -13.10 -0.39
CA TYR A 23 -16.65 -13.50 -1.76
C TYR A 23 -17.44 -14.79 -1.84
N GLY A 24 -17.44 -15.59 -0.79
CA GLY A 24 -18.12 -16.88 -0.68
C GLY A 24 -17.30 -18.01 -1.32
N ARG A 25 -16.88 -18.98 -0.48
CA ARG A 25 -16.22 -20.22 -0.93
C ARG A 25 -17.24 -21.15 -1.58
N PRO A 26 -17.00 -21.72 -2.77
CA PRO A 26 -17.85 -22.75 -3.34
C PRO A 26 -17.76 -24.05 -2.52
N LEU A 27 -18.84 -24.86 -2.52
CA LEU A 27 -18.92 -26.04 -1.64
C LEU A 27 -18.33 -27.29 -2.31
N THR A 28 -18.48 -27.45 -3.62
CA THR A 28 -18.09 -28.67 -4.35
C THR A 28 -17.76 -28.39 -5.81
N GLY A 29 -17.13 -29.38 -6.46
CA GLY A 29 -16.90 -29.39 -7.90
C GLY A 29 -15.63 -28.69 -8.36
N TRP A 30 -15.54 -28.44 -9.70
CA TRP A 30 -14.40 -27.80 -10.33
C TRP A 30 -14.15 -26.37 -9.80
N ARG A 31 -15.23 -25.67 -9.44
CA ARG A 31 -15.17 -24.31 -8.87
C ARG A 31 -14.40 -24.28 -7.55
N LEU A 32 -14.57 -25.30 -6.71
CA LEU A 32 -13.80 -25.41 -5.47
C LEU A 32 -12.32 -25.66 -5.75
N ARG A 33 -11.99 -26.52 -6.70
CA ARG A 33 -10.58 -26.80 -7.07
C ARG A 33 -9.89 -25.52 -7.59
N VAL A 34 -10.56 -24.79 -8.48
CA VAL A 34 -10.04 -23.53 -9.03
C VAL A 34 -9.93 -22.47 -7.92
N TYR A 35 -10.91 -22.39 -7.04
CA TYR A 35 -10.89 -21.47 -5.91
C TYR A 35 -9.68 -21.74 -4.98
N THR A 36 -9.45 -23.01 -4.64
CA THR A 36 -8.32 -23.43 -3.80
C THR A 36 -6.96 -23.10 -4.44
N ILE A 37 -6.84 -23.20 -5.77
CA ILE A 37 -5.59 -22.85 -6.47
C ILE A 37 -5.37 -21.33 -6.50
N ILE A 38 -6.44 -20.54 -6.67
CA ILE A 38 -6.33 -19.08 -6.91
C ILE A 38 -6.35 -18.28 -5.60
N PHE A 39 -7.06 -18.73 -4.56
CA PHE A 39 -7.29 -17.95 -3.32
C PHE A 39 -6.69 -18.57 -2.07
N GLU A 40 -6.26 -19.85 -2.11
CA GLU A 40 -5.66 -20.54 -0.96
C GLU A 40 -4.17 -20.84 -1.27
N ALA A 41 -3.28 -19.97 -0.77
CA ALA A 41 -1.83 -20.08 -1.02
C ALA A 41 -1.15 -21.27 -0.30
N ASP A 42 -1.85 -21.98 0.58
CA ASP A 42 -1.32 -23.07 1.38
C ASP A 42 -1.01 -24.35 0.57
N THR A 43 -1.64 -24.50 -0.59
CA THR A 43 -1.43 -25.66 -1.45
C THR A 43 -0.17 -25.51 -2.32
N ARG A 44 0.49 -26.62 -2.64
CA ARG A 44 1.62 -26.59 -3.60
C ARG A 44 1.22 -26.01 -4.95
N ALA A 45 0.00 -26.30 -5.41
CA ALA A 45 -0.54 -25.79 -6.66
C ALA A 45 -0.82 -24.28 -6.58
N GLY A 46 -1.36 -23.79 -5.46
CA GLY A 46 -1.58 -22.36 -5.23
C GLY A 46 -0.28 -21.57 -5.22
N ARG A 47 0.72 -22.02 -4.47
CA ARG A 47 2.04 -21.36 -4.46
C ARG A 47 2.71 -21.35 -5.83
N LEU A 48 2.62 -22.44 -6.60
CA LEU A 48 3.14 -22.46 -7.95
C LEU A 48 2.40 -21.46 -8.86
N PHE A 49 1.08 -21.41 -8.76
CA PHE A 49 0.25 -20.48 -9.50
C PHE A 49 0.66 -19.02 -9.19
N ASP A 50 0.82 -18.67 -7.92
CA ASP A 50 1.22 -17.33 -7.50
C ASP A 50 2.61 -16.95 -8.01
N VAL A 51 3.59 -17.86 -7.93
CA VAL A 51 4.95 -17.63 -8.42
C VAL A 51 4.96 -17.49 -9.95
N VAL A 52 4.24 -18.34 -10.68
CA VAL A 52 4.13 -18.24 -12.14
C VAL A 52 3.47 -16.92 -12.53
N LEU A 53 2.37 -16.54 -11.87
CA LEU A 53 1.67 -15.30 -12.15
C LEU A 53 2.53 -14.06 -11.84
N LEU A 54 3.29 -14.10 -10.75
CA LEU A 54 4.28 -13.07 -10.42
C LEU A 54 5.27 -12.85 -11.57
N TRP A 55 5.89 -13.92 -12.07
CA TRP A 55 6.84 -13.84 -13.18
C TRP A 55 6.17 -13.36 -14.47
N VAL A 56 4.95 -13.78 -14.75
CA VAL A 56 4.18 -13.30 -15.90
C VAL A 56 3.89 -11.81 -15.80
N ILE A 57 3.53 -11.31 -14.62
CA ILE A 57 3.32 -9.87 -14.40
C ILE A 57 4.62 -9.12 -14.64
N LEU A 58 5.73 -9.55 -14.03
CA LEU A 58 7.04 -8.90 -14.21
C LEU A 58 7.48 -8.91 -15.68
N ALA A 59 7.34 -10.04 -16.37
CA ALA A 59 7.64 -10.14 -17.78
C ALA A 59 6.76 -9.20 -18.63
N SER A 60 5.46 -9.10 -18.32
CA SER A 60 4.55 -8.20 -19.04
C SER A 60 4.93 -6.72 -18.84
N VAL A 61 5.35 -6.35 -17.63
CA VAL A 61 5.83 -5.00 -17.33
C VAL A 61 7.15 -4.72 -18.07
N ALA A 62 8.08 -5.66 -18.07
CA ALA A 62 9.35 -5.53 -18.80
C ALA A 62 9.12 -5.35 -20.31
N VAL A 63 8.17 -6.07 -20.88
CA VAL A 63 7.78 -5.90 -22.30
C VAL A 63 7.24 -4.50 -22.56
N VAL A 64 6.37 -3.96 -21.70
CA VAL A 64 5.85 -2.58 -21.84
C VAL A 64 6.98 -1.56 -21.73
N MET A 65 7.92 -1.76 -20.80
CA MET A 65 9.08 -0.87 -20.65
C MET A 65 9.98 -0.90 -21.89
N LEU A 66 10.27 -2.07 -22.44
CA LEU A 66 11.08 -2.21 -23.66
C LEU A 66 10.37 -1.64 -24.89
N ASP A 67 9.06 -1.85 -24.99
CA ASP A 67 8.23 -1.30 -26.07
C ASP A 67 8.15 0.23 -26.05
N SER A 68 8.37 0.86 -24.89
CA SER A 68 8.40 2.32 -24.75
C SER A 68 9.65 2.97 -25.34
N VAL A 69 10.70 2.20 -25.63
CA VAL A 69 11.94 2.69 -26.24
C VAL A 69 11.81 2.69 -27.76
N ASP A 70 11.72 3.87 -28.37
CA ASP A 70 11.45 4.04 -29.81
C ASP A 70 12.39 3.19 -30.72
N ARG A 71 13.66 3.09 -30.38
CA ARG A 71 14.65 2.31 -31.14
C ARG A 71 14.33 0.82 -31.13
N ILE A 72 13.90 0.29 -29.98
CA ILE A 72 13.58 -1.13 -29.81
C ILE A 72 12.22 -1.43 -30.44
N HIS A 73 11.25 -0.53 -30.25
CA HIS A 73 9.94 -0.63 -30.87
C HIS A 73 10.02 -0.70 -32.40
N ALA A 74 10.87 0.12 -33.03
CA ALA A 74 11.06 0.12 -34.49
C ALA A 74 11.52 -1.23 -35.03
N GLN A 75 12.32 -1.99 -34.27
CA GLN A 75 12.85 -3.29 -34.69
C GLN A 75 11.94 -4.46 -34.35
N TRP A 76 11.32 -4.44 -33.16
CA TRP A 76 10.61 -5.58 -32.56
C TRP A 76 9.14 -5.31 -32.25
N GLY A 77 8.56 -4.23 -32.77
CA GLY A 77 7.19 -3.80 -32.45
C GLY A 77 6.12 -4.87 -32.68
N TRP A 78 6.27 -5.69 -33.76
CA TRP A 78 5.37 -6.80 -34.03
C TRP A 78 5.39 -7.88 -32.92
N LEU A 79 6.59 -8.17 -32.40
CA LEU A 79 6.77 -9.15 -31.32
C LEU A 79 6.14 -8.63 -30.02
N PHE A 80 6.39 -7.36 -29.68
CA PHE A 80 5.81 -6.75 -28.49
C PHE A 80 4.28 -6.73 -28.56
N THR A 81 3.72 -6.36 -29.71
CA THR A 81 2.26 -6.42 -29.90
C THR A 81 1.69 -7.84 -29.72
N THR A 82 2.37 -8.85 -30.25
CA THR A 82 1.96 -10.25 -30.09
C THR A 82 2.02 -10.70 -28.63
N LEU A 83 3.14 -10.40 -27.93
CA LEU A 83 3.29 -10.71 -26.51
C LEU A 83 2.26 -9.99 -25.64
N GLU A 84 1.96 -8.74 -25.95
CA GLU A 84 0.93 -7.98 -25.23
C GLU A 84 -0.46 -8.59 -25.35
N TRP A 85 -0.83 -9.05 -26.55
CA TRP A 85 -2.09 -9.77 -26.72
C TRP A 85 -2.08 -11.09 -25.94
N GLY A 86 -0.96 -11.81 -25.94
CA GLY A 86 -0.77 -13.02 -25.15
C GLY A 86 -0.98 -12.75 -23.66
N PHE A 87 -0.32 -11.74 -23.08
CA PHE A 87 -0.51 -11.36 -21.69
C PHE A 87 -1.95 -10.87 -21.40
N THR A 88 -2.53 -10.08 -22.28
CA THR A 88 -3.91 -9.59 -22.10
C THR A 88 -4.90 -10.73 -22.06
N LEU A 89 -4.80 -11.70 -22.97
CA LEU A 89 -5.66 -12.89 -22.99
C LEU A 89 -5.45 -13.75 -21.74
N LEU A 90 -4.20 -13.93 -21.30
CA LEU A 90 -3.90 -14.67 -20.09
C LEU A 90 -4.53 -14.01 -18.84
N PHE A 91 -4.34 -12.71 -18.67
CA PHE A 91 -4.94 -11.98 -17.54
C PHE A 91 -6.47 -11.90 -17.63
N THR A 92 -7.01 -11.86 -18.84
CA THR A 92 -8.46 -11.95 -19.04
C THR A 92 -8.99 -13.32 -18.61
N ALA A 93 -8.34 -14.40 -19.02
CA ALA A 93 -8.71 -15.75 -18.61
C ALA A 93 -8.60 -15.91 -17.07
N GLU A 94 -7.54 -15.41 -16.47
CA GLU A 94 -7.36 -15.40 -15.01
C GLU A 94 -8.49 -14.64 -14.31
N TYR A 95 -8.83 -13.43 -14.77
CA TYR A 95 -9.91 -12.62 -14.20
C TYR A 95 -11.28 -13.32 -14.33
N LEU A 96 -11.57 -13.90 -15.49
CA LEU A 96 -12.78 -14.66 -15.71
C LEU A 96 -12.85 -15.92 -14.82
N LEU A 97 -11.75 -16.63 -14.63
CA LEU A 97 -11.67 -17.77 -13.72
C LEU A 97 -11.93 -17.34 -12.28
N ARG A 98 -11.37 -16.22 -11.83
CA ARG A 98 -11.67 -15.64 -10.51
C ARG A 98 -13.15 -15.32 -10.34
N LEU A 99 -13.77 -14.67 -11.34
CA LEU A 99 -15.21 -14.38 -11.30
C LEU A 99 -16.08 -15.65 -11.31
N ALA A 100 -15.67 -16.65 -12.08
CA ALA A 100 -16.43 -17.90 -12.20
C ALA A 100 -16.35 -18.77 -10.94
N CYS A 101 -15.22 -18.77 -10.21
CA CYS A 101 -15.04 -19.60 -9.03
C CYS A 101 -15.66 -19.03 -7.76
N VAL A 102 -15.84 -17.71 -7.63
CA VAL A 102 -16.48 -17.11 -6.45
C VAL A 102 -18.00 -17.23 -6.49
N ARG A 103 -18.65 -17.29 -5.32
CA ARG A 103 -20.11 -17.32 -5.23
C ARG A 103 -20.78 -15.96 -5.51
N ARG A 104 -20.06 -14.86 -5.26
CA ARG A 104 -20.55 -13.49 -5.37
C ARG A 104 -19.68 -12.68 -6.35
N PRO A 105 -19.76 -12.91 -7.67
CA PRO A 105 -18.87 -12.33 -8.66
C PRO A 105 -18.90 -10.80 -8.69
N LEU A 106 -20.08 -10.18 -8.56
CA LEU A 106 -20.22 -8.73 -8.52
C LEU A 106 -19.52 -8.09 -7.31
N ARG A 107 -19.50 -8.79 -6.15
CA ARG A 107 -18.80 -8.31 -4.97
C ARG A 107 -17.29 -8.40 -5.16
N TYR A 108 -16.79 -9.43 -5.85
CA TYR A 108 -15.37 -9.52 -6.22
C TYR A 108 -15.01 -8.43 -7.23
N ALA A 109 -15.76 -8.27 -8.32
CA ALA A 109 -15.50 -7.26 -9.35
C ALA A 109 -15.43 -5.82 -8.79
N ARG A 110 -16.22 -5.53 -7.75
CA ARG A 110 -16.24 -4.23 -7.03
C ARG A 110 -15.23 -4.14 -5.89
N SER A 111 -14.47 -5.17 -5.63
CA SER A 111 -13.39 -5.14 -4.64
C SER A 111 -12.14 -4.48 -5.21
N ALA A 112 -11.21 -4.05 -4.31
CA ALA A 112 -9.94 -3.47 -4.74
C ALA A 112 -9.19 -4.41 -5.69
N PHE A 113 -9.14 -5.71 -5.39
CA PHE A 113 -8.47 -6.71 -6.23
C PHE A 113 -9.16 -6.89 -7.59
N GLY A 114 -10.49 -6.98 -7.62
CA GLY A 114 -11.25 -7.09 -8.86
C GLY A 114 -11.11 -5.85 -9.75
N ILE A 115 -11.04 -4.65 -9.17
CA ILE A 115 -10.78 -3.41 -9.90
C ILE A 115 -9.35 -3.39 -10.46
N ILE A 116 -8.36 -3.82 -9.70
CA ILE A 116 -6.97 -3.94 -10.16
C ILE A 116 -6.86 -4.91 -11.33
N ASP A 117 -7.51 -6.07 -11.24
CA ASP A 117 -7.54 -7.05 -12.34
C ASP A 117 -8.18 -6.46 -13.60
N LEU A 118 -9.29 -5.73 -13.45
CA LEU A 118 -9.96 -5.05 -14.56
C LEU A 118 -9.06 -3.96 -15.16
N LEU A 119 -8.43 -3.13 -14.35
CA LEU A 119 -7.52 -2.08 -14.81
C LEU A 119 -6.32 -2.64 -15.56
N ALA A 120 -5.85 -3.84 -15.21
CA ALA A 120 -4.74 -4.50 -15.89
C ALA A 120 -5.04 -4.89 -17.34
N ILE A 121 -6.30 -5.13 -17.69
CA ILE A 121 -6.75 -5.55 -19.03
C ILE A 121 -7.48 -4.42 -19.80
N ALA A 122 -8.12 -3.50 -19.09
CA ALA A 122 -8.96 -2.46 -19.65
C ALA A 122 -8.29 -1.62 -20.75
N PRO A 123 -7.02 -1.16 -20.63
CA PRO A 123 -6.41 -0.31 -21.66
C PRO A 123 -6.36 -0.95 -23.04
N THR A 124 -6.10 -2.26 -23.13
CA THR A 124 -6.03 -2.97 -24.40
C THR A 124 -7.41 -3.06 -25.07
N TYR A 125 -8.46 -3.35 -24.30
CA TYR A 125 -9.82 -3.42 -24.80
C TYR A 125 -10.40 -2.04 -25.14
N LEU A 126 -10.07 -1.00 -24.34
CA LEU A 126 -10.46 0.38 -24.65
C LEU A 126 -9.87 0.86 -25.97
N ALA A 127 -8.60 0.55 -26.22
CA ALA A 127 -7.96 0.87 -27.49
C ALA A 127 -8.62 0.17 -28.69
N LEU A 128 -9.15 -1.05 -28.49
CA LEU A 128 -9.85 -1.80 -29.54
C LEU A 128 -11.27 -1.30 -29.78
N LEU A 129 -12.04 -1.03 -28.70
CA LEU A 129 -13.47 -0.70 -28.80
C LEU A 129 -13.71 0.76 -29.23
N PHE A 130 -12.78 1.65 -28.93
CA PHE A 130 -12.91 3.08 -29.21
C PHE A 130 -11.76 3.62 -30.06
N PRO A 131 -11.69 3.27 -31.37
CA PRO A 131 -10.64 3.80 -32.25
C PRO A 131 -10.66 5.34 -32.34
N GLN A 132 -11.80 5.97 -32.10
CA GLN A 132 -11.97 7.43 -32.12
C GLN A 132 -11.26 8.12 -30.94
N LEU A 133 -11.00 7.42 -29.83
CA LEU A 133 -10.18 7.94 -28.74
C LEU A 133 -8.72 8.16 -29.17
N HIS A 134 -8.29 7.52 -30.22
CA HIS A 134 -6.96 7.75 -30.81
C HIS A 134 -6.78 9.17 -31.34
N ALA A 135 -7.87 9.88 -31.65
CA ALA A 135 -7.82 11.28 -32.06
C ALA A 135 -7.75 12.25 -30.87
N LEU A 136 -8.20 11.81 -29.67
CA LEU A 136 -8.27 12.63 -28.46
C LEU A 136 -7.15 12.32 -27.46
N ILE A 137 -6.70 11.07 -27.42
CA ILE A 137 -5.65 10.61 -26.50
C ILE A 137 -4.55 9.96 -27.35
N ASP A 138 -3.30 10.39 -27.18
CA ASP A 138 -2.16 9.77 -27.83
C ASP A 138 -2.18 8.25 -27.52
N VAL A 139 -2.15 7.41 -28.56
CA VAL A 139 -2.11 5.93 -28.48
C VAL A 139 -0.99 5.47 -27.53
N ARG A 140 0.09 6.26 -27.41
CA ARG A 140 1.19 6.01 -26.49
C ARG A 140 0.72 6.01 -25.03
N VAL A 141 -0.20 6.91 -24.63
CA VAL A 141 -0.72 6.97 -23.26
C VAL A 141 -1.52 5.72 -22.93
N LEU A 142 -2.41 5.26 -23.83
CA LEU A 142 -3.17 4.02 -23.63
C LEU A 142 -2.25 2.80 -23.52
N ARG A 143 -1.14 2.79 -24.28
CA ARG A 143 -0.12 1.75 -24.20
C ARG A 143 0.58 1.78 -22.84
N LEU A 144 0.98 2.96 -22.36
CA LEU A 144 1.65 3.12 -21.07
C LEU A 144 0.73 2.78 -19.88
N LEU A 145 -0.60 2.97 -19.98
CA LEU A 145 -1.52 2.58 -18.92
C LEU A 145 -1.48 1.07 -18.60
N ARG A 146 -0.95 0.25 -19.51
CA ARG A 146 -0.75 -1.19 -19.25
C ARG A 146 0.24 -1.46 -18.12
N ILE A 147 1.09 -0.49 -17.74
CA ILE A 147 1.98 -0.58 -16.58
C ILE A 147 1.21 -0.83 -15.27
N PHE A 148 -0.08 -0.44 -15.21
CA PHE A 148 -0.91 -0.71 -14.02
C PHE A 148 -1.10 -2.19 -13.71
N ARG A 149 -0.69 -3.11 -14.63
CA ARG A 149 -0.61 -4.55 -14.33
C ARG A 149 0.28 -4.83 -13.12
N ILE A 150 1.28 -3.99 -12.85
CA ILE A 150 2.14 -4.11 -11.67
C ILE A 150 1.34 -4.06 -10.36
N LEU A 151 0.20 -3.38 -10.33
CA LEU A 151 -0.66 -3.32 -9.15
C LEU A 151 -1.22 -4.69 -8.76
N LYS A 152 -1.25 -5.67 -9.68
CA LYS A 152 -1.63 -7.06 -9.36
C LYS A 152 -0.68 -7.69 -8.34
N LEU A 153 0.57 -7.22 -8.24
CA LEU A 153 1.54 -7.70 -7.26
C LEU A 153 1.08 -7.44 -5.82
N THR A 154 0.26 -6.40 -5.58
CA THR A 154 -0.26 -6.08 -4.25
C THR A 154 -1.14 -7.18 -3.66
N ALA A 155 -1.75 -8.00 -4.51
CA ALA A 155 -2.58 -9.13 -4.08
C ALA A 155 -1.77 -10.27 -3.45
N TYR A 156 -0.46 -10.37 -3.77
CA TYR A 156 0.42 -11.48 -3.36
C TYR A 156 1.28 -11.18 -2.13
N VAL A 157 1.22 -9.96 -1.61
CA VAL A 157 2.02 -9.57 -0.44
C VAL A 157 1.09 -9.34 0.75
N ALA A 158 0.99 -10.34 1.63
CA ALA A 158 0.15 -10.29 2.83
C ALA A 158 0.49 -9.10 3.75
N GLU A 159 1.78 -8.69 3.74
CA GLU A 159 2.28 -7.54 4.50
C GLU A 159 1.64 -6.22 4.09
N TYR A 160 1.19 -6.05 2.84
CA TYR A 160 0.47 -4.84 2.43
C TYR A 160 -0.81 -4.61 3.25
N GLY A 161 -1.50 -5.69 3.61
CA GLY A 161 -2.66 -5.60 4.48
C GLY A 161 -2.30 -5.11 5.90
N ALA A 162 -1.21 -5.60 6.46
CA ALA A 162 -0.70 -5.18 7.76
C ALA A 162 -0.23 -3.73 7.73
N LEU A 163 0.56 -3.36 6.71
CA LEU A 163 1.01 -1.98 6.50
C LEU A 163 -0.17 -1.02 6.31
N GLY A 164 -1.15 -1.40 5.50
CA GLY A 164 -2.36 -0.60 5.27
C GLY A 164 -3.15 -0.36 6.57
N ARG A 165 -3.29 -1.37 7.42
CA ARG A 165 -3.93 -1.21 8.74
C ARG A 165 -3.15 -0.28 9.66
N ALA A 166 -1.81 -0.42 9.72
CA ALA A 166 -0.94 0.44 10.52
C ALA A 166 -1.02 1.91 10.06
N LEU A 167 -0.97 2.15 8.74
CA LEU A 167 -1.11 3.49 8.17
C LEU A 167 -2.50 4.07 8.44
N TRP A 168 -3.57 3.26 8.31
CA TRP A 168 -4.92 3.71 8.60
C TRP A 168 -5.12 4.04 10.08
N ALA A 169 -4.56 3.24 10.99
CA ALA A 169 -4.56 3.53 12.42
C ALA A 169 -3.83 4.85 12.73
N SER A 170 -2.73 5.10 12.04
CA SER A 170 -1.91 6.31 12.21
C SER A 170 -2.34 7.51 11.37
N ARG A 171 -3.40 7.38 10.54
CA ARG A 171 -3.78 8.41 9.53
C ARG A 171 -3.89 9.83 10.08
N ARG A 172 -4.42 9.99 11.30
CA ARG A 172 -4.55 11.31 11.92
C ARG A 172 -3.19 11.92 12.25
N LYS A 173 -2.27 11.14 12.80
CA LYS A 173 -0.90 11.57 13.11
C LYS A 173 -0.15 11.92 11.81
N VAL A 174 -0.29 11.07 10.79
CA VAL A 174 0.32 11.28 9.47
C VAL A 174 -0.26 12.52 8.79
N ALA A 175 -1.57 12.74 8.83
CA ALA A 175 -2.21 13.91 8.24
C ALA A 175 -1.77 15.22 8.91
N VAL A 176 -1.66 15.24 10.24
CA VAL A 176 -1.13 16.42 10.98
C VAL A 176 0.33 16.69 10.58
N PHE A 177 1.14 15.63 10.50
CA PHE A 177 2.52 15.76 10.07
C PHE A 177 2.64 16.31 8.64
N LEU A 178 1.88 15.74 7.68
CA LEU A 178 1.87 16.21 6.29
C LEU A 178 1.36 17.65 6.19
N GLY A 179 0.36 18.05 6.99
CA GLY A 179 -0.11 19.41 7.09
C GLY A 179 0.98 20.37 7.58
N PHE A 180 1.76 19.96 8.58
CA PHE A 180 2.92 20.71 9.05
C PHE A 180 3.98 20.86 7.96
N VAL A 181 4.34 19.78 7.27
CA VAL A 181 5.31 19.79 6.16
C VAL A 181 4.83 20.75 5.06
N LEU A 182 3.55 20.66 4.66
CA LEU A 182 2.97 21.53 3.64
C LEU A 182 3.02 23.01 4.03
N LEU A 183 2.74 23.31 5.30
CA LEU A 183 2.87 24.68 5.83
C LEU A 183 4.32 25.18 5.70
N VAL A 184 5.29 24.38 6.16
CA VAL A 184 6.71 24.77 6.13
C VAL A 184 7.20 24.99 4.69
N VAL A 185 6.92 24.06 3.76
CA VAL A 185 7.37 24.21 2.37
C VAL A 185 6.70 25.40 1.68
N THR A 186 5.45 25.70 2.03
CA THR A 186 4.73 26.87 1.48
C THR A 186 5.35 28.18 2.00
N VAL A 187 5.60 28.28 3.30
CA VAL A 187 6.22 29.47 3.91
C VAL A 187 7.64 29.67 3.38
N MET A 188 8.46 28.62 3.38
CA MET A 188 9.85 28.71 2.93
C MET A 188 9.95 28.93 1.42
N GLY A 189 9.09 28.31 0.62
CA GLY A 189 9.01 28.59 -0.82
C GLY A 189 8.60 30.02 -1.12
N THR A 190 7.60 30.55 -0.42
CA THR A 190 7.19 31.98 -0.58
C THR A 190 8.30 32.93 -0.16
N LEU A 191 9.00 32.63 0.93
CA LEU A 191 10.15 33.39 1.39
C LEU A 191 11.27 33.44 0.33
N MET A 192 11.59 32.27 -0.26
CA MET A 192 12.60 32.18 -1.33
C MET A 192 12.18 32.93 -2.59
N TYR A 193 10.89 32.92 -2.96
CA TYR A 193 10.38 33.72 -4.05
C TYR A 193 10.63 35.22 -3.86
N VAL A 194 10.46 35.70 -2.62
CA VAL A 194 10.67 37.11 -2.29
C VAL A 194 12.16 37.48 -2.25
N VAL A 195 13.00 36.59 -1.71
CA VAL A 195 14.44 36.85 -1.49
C VAL A 195 15.25 36.71 -2.78
N GLU A 196 15.03 35.64 -3.53
CA GLU A 196 15.79 35.34 -4.74
C GLU A 196 15.16 35.93 -6.00
N GLY A 197 13.84 35.90 -6.09
CA GLY A 197 13.09 36.45 -7.21
C GLY A 197 13.28 35.74 -8.55
N PRO A 198 12.61 36.25 -9.61
CA PRO A 198 12.66 35.65 -10.95
C PRO A 198 14.05 35.63 -11.58
N ALA A 199 14.91 36.59 -11.27
CA ALA A 199 16.26 36.69 -11.82
C ALA A 199 17.16 35.52 -11.46
N ASN A 200 16.91 34.88 -10.32
CA ASN A 200 17.65 33.72 -9.82
C ASN A 200 16.93 32.37 -10.03
N GLY A 201 15.87 32.35 -10.85
CA GLY A 201 15.14 31.14 -11.19
C GLY A 201 13.88 30.88 -10.35
N PHE A 202 13.63 31.67 -9.31
CA PHE A 202 12.41 31.58 -8.49
C PHE A 202 11.29 32.44 -9.12
N THR A 203 10.81 31.98 -10.29
CA THR A 203 9.92 32.78 -11.17
C THR A 203 8.49 32.89 -10.68
N SER A 204 8.05 32.01 -9.78
CA SER A 204 6.73 32.03 -9.17
C SER A 204 6.70 31.31 -7.83
N VAL A 205 5.69 31.59 -7.01
CA VAL A 205 5.48 30.91 -5.72
C VAL A 205 5.38 29.37 -5.88
N PRO A 206 4.62 28.81 -6.84
CA PRO A 206 4.60 27.36 -7.06
C PRO A 206 5.97 26.76 -7.38
N ILE A 207 6.78 27.41 -8.20
CA ILE A 207 8.15 26.97 -8.55
C ILE A 207 9.04 27.02 -7.30
N SER A 208 8.89 28.03 -6.48
CA SER A 208 9.64 28.15 -5.22
C SER A 208 9.21 27.11 -4.19
N ILE A 209 7.92 26.74 -4.14
CA ILE A 209 7.42 25.63 -3.33
C ILE A 209 7.97 24.30 -3.84
N TYR A 210 8.04 24.09 -5.17
CA TYR A 210 8.70 22.91 -5.74
C TYR A 210 10.15 22.80 -5.27
N TRP A 211 10.93 23.90 -5.32
CA TRP A 211 12.28 23.93 -4.76
C TRP A 211 12.30 23.57 -3.25
N ALA A 212 11.38 24.13 -2.48
CA ALA A 212 11.29 23.84 -1.04
C ALA A 212 10.97 22.36 -0.76
N ILE A 213 10.08 21.74 -1.54
CA ILE A 213 9.76 20.32 -1.45
C ILE A 213 11.01 19.48 -1.77
N THR A 214 11.68 19.74 -2.89
CA THR A 214 12.86 18.96 -3.30
C THR A 214 14.01 19.08 -2.32
N THR A 215 14.16 20.23 -1.69
CA THR A 215 15.18 20.48 -0.67
C THR A 215 14.83 19.80 0.65
N MET A 216 13.59 19.96 1.13
CA MET A 216 13.14 19.37 2.40
C MET A 216 13.11 17.85 2.35
N THR A 217 12.74 17.28 1.21
CA THR A 217 12.75 15.80 1.01
C THR A 217 14.15 15.23 0.70
N THR A 218 15.16 16.07 0.70
CA THR A 218 16.57 15.72 0.39
C THR A 218 16.80 15.18 -1.02
N VAL A 219 15.89 15.42 -1.96
CA VAL A 219 16.03 15.03 -3.38
C VAL A 219 17.05 15.93 -4.09
N GLY A 220 16.91 17.26 -3.98
CA GLY A 220 17.89 18.25 -4.41
C GLY A 220 18.27 18.14 -5.90
N PHE A 221 17.33 18.25 -6.83
CA PHE A 221 17.63 18.16 -8.27
C PHE A 221 18.69 19.18 -8.74
N GLY A 222 18.79 20.35 -8.08
CA GLY A 222 19.79 21.38 -8.41
C GLY A 222 19.45 22.21 -9.64
N ASP A 223 18.29 22.06 -10.21
CA ASP A 223 17.74 22.83 -11.35
C ASP A 223 17.46 24.28 -10.94
N ILE A 224 17.05 24.49 -9.69
CA ILE A 224 16.86 25.81 -9.06
C ILE A 224 17.67 25.84 -7.78
N THR A 225 18.52 26.86 -7.63
CA THR A 225 19.39 27.01 -6.45
C THR A 225 19.48 28.46 -6.03
N PRO A 226 19.51 28.76 -4.70
CA PRO A 226 19.69 30.14 -4.23
C PRO A 226 21.06 30.69 -4.63
N LYS A 227 21.08 31.96 -5.06
CA LYS A 227 22.27 32.67 -5.51
C LYS A 227 22.73 33.70 -4.47
N THR A 228 21.79 34.29 -3.72
CA THR A 228 22.10 35.30 -2.71
C THR A 228 22.59 34.65 -1.42
N ASP A 229 23.36 35.36 -0.61
CA ASP A 229 23.86 34.85 0.67
C ASP A 229 22.71 34.61 1.66
N LEU A 230 21.70 35.49 1.66
CA LEU A 230 20.50 35.31 2.48
C LEU A 230 19.70 34.07 2.03
N GLY A 231 19.52 33.90 0.72
CA GLY A 231 18.85 32.70 0.19
C GLY A 231 19.57 31.40 0.53
N ARG A 232 20.92 31.41 0.49
CA ARG A 232 21.75 30.27 0.91
C ARG A 232 21.62 29.98 2.40
N LEU A 233 21.52 31.00 3.24
CA LEU A 233 21.28 30.82 4.68
C LEU A 233 19.91 30.19 4.92
N ILE A 234 18.85 30.69 4.26
CA ILE A 234 17.50 30.11 4.33
C ILE A 234 17.50 28.65 3.86
N ALA A 235 18.20 28.36 2.76
CA ALA A 235 18.34 26.99 2.25
C ALA A 235 19.03 26.07 3.25
N SER A 236 20.06 26.53 3.94
CA SER A 236 20.75 25.75 4.98
C SER A 236 19.82 25.40 6.15
N VAL A 237 19.03 26.34 6.61
CA VAL A 237 17.99 26.10 7.63
C VAL A 237 16.96 25.07 7.13
N MET A 238 16.52 25.23 5.88
CA MET A 238 15.57 24.30 5.27
C MET A 238 16.11 22.87 5.17
N MET A 239 17.39 22.69 4.80
CA MET A 239 18.04 21.39 4.75
C MET A 239 18.11 20.72 6.12
N LEU A 240 18.44 21.48 7.19
CA LEU A 240 18.45 20.97 8.55
C LEU A 240 17.06 20.55 9.04
N LEU A 241 16.05 21.34 8.73
CA LEU A 241 14.65 21.00 9.01
C LEU A 241 14.23 19.73 8.25
N GLY A 242 14.62 19.60 6.97
CA GLY A 242 14.33 18.46 6.14
C GLY A 242 14.90 17.17 6.71
N TRP A 243 16.14 17.19 7.17
CA TRP A 243 16.76 16.02 7.81
C TRP A 243 15.98 15.56 9.05
N GLY A 244 15.59 16.50 9.93
CA GLY A 244 14.79 16.19 11.12
C GLY A 244 13.39 15.64 10.81
N THR A 245 12.74 16.14 9.76
CA THR A 245 11.35 15.74 9.40
C THR A 245 11.27 14.32 8.89
N LEU A 246 12.31 13.73 8.29
CA LEU A 246 12.28 12.34 7.81
C LEU A 246 12.19 11.32 8.96
N ALA A 247 12.66 11.67 10.15
CA ALA A 247 12.60 10.80 11.32
C ALA A 247 11.17 10.62 11.86
N VAL A 248 10.28 11.60 11.68
CA VAL A 248 8.96 11.61 12.29
C VAL A 248 8.02 10.53 11.70
N PRO A 249 7.81 10.41 10.37
CA PRO A 249 6.97 9.34 9.81
C PRO A 249 7.51 7.96 10.14
N THR A 250 8.82 7.77 10.08
CA THR A 250 9.47 6.50 10.41
C THR A 250 9.22 6.13 11.85
N GLY A 251 9.35 7.09 12.78
CA GLY A 251 9.06 6.89 14.20
C GLY A 251 7.58 6.56 14.47
N ILE A 252 6.65 7.26 13.83
CA ILE A 252 5.21 7.01 13.96
C ILE A 252 4.86 5.59 13.50
N VAL A 253 5.32 5.19 12.32
CA VAL A 253 5.04 3.88 11.75
C VAL A 253 5.69 2.78 12.58
N SER A 254 6.97 2.94 12.99
CA SER A 254 7.67 1.96 13.83
C SER A 254 7.01 1.79 15.20
N ALA A 255 6.58 2.87 15.84
CA ALA A 255 5.88 2.81 17.11
C ALA A 255 4.54 2.06 16.99
N GLU A 256 3.79 2.29 15.90
CA GLU A 256 2.52 1.60 15.65
C GLU A 256 2.72 0.10 15.39
N PHE A 257 3.73 -0.27 14.60
CA PHE A 257 4.09 -1.69 14.41
C PHE A 257 4.51 -2.37 15.70
N THR A 258 5.28 -1.68 16.54
CA THR A 258 5.72 -2.20 17.83
C THR A 258 4.52 -2.38 18.77
N ALA A 259 3.61 -1.40 18.83
CA ALA A 259 2.39 -1.49 19.62
C ALA A 259 1.48 -2.65 19.18
N GLN A 260 1.37 -2.89 17.86
CA GLN A 260 0.61 -4.03 17.33
C GLN A 260 1.28 -5.38 17.63
N ARG A 261 2.63 -5.45 17.64
CA ARG A 261 3.37 -6.69 17.93
C ARG A 261 3.39 -7.04 19.41
N LEU A 262 3.53 -6.06 20.28
CA LEU A 262 3.57 -6.28 21.74
C LEU A 262 2.20 -6.61 22.31
N GLY A 263 1.12 -6.49 21.53
CA GLY A 263 -0.24 -6.55 22.00
C GLY A 263 -0.54 -5.36 22.92
N GLN A 264 -1.80 -5.01 23.07
CA GLN A 264 -2.18 -4.12 24.16
C GLN A 264 -1.83 -4.84 25.48
N PRO A 265 -1.17 -4.17 26.43
CA PRO A 265 -0.97 -4.77 27.74
C PRO A 265 -2.33 -5.29 28.21
N ALA A 266 -2.38 -6.59 28.54
CA ALA A 266 -3.62 -7.22 28.93
C ALA A 266 -4.28 -6.35 30.00
N PRO A 267 -5.56 -6.01 29.86
CA PRO A 267 -6.22 -5.07 30.76
C PRO A 267 -6.07 -5.60 32.20
N LEU A 268 -5.39 -4.80 33.02
CA LEU A 268 -5.27 -5.12 34.43
C LEU A 268 -6.65 -5.00 35.04
N THR A 269 -7.04 -6.01 35.79
CA THR A 269 -8.32 -6.00 36.50
C THR A 269 -8.19 -5.27 37.84
N THR A 270 -9.29 -4.75 38.37
CA THR A 270 -9.36 -4.17 39.69
C THR A 270 -9.41 -5.23 40.81
N ARG A 271 -9.11 -6.51 40.49
CA ARG A 271 -9.09 -7.58 41.51
C ARG A 271 -7.97 -7.28 42.52
N THR A 272 -8.37 -7.27 43.79
CA THR A 272 -7.46 -7.08 44.92
C THR A 272 -7.16 -8.44 45.57
N CYS A 273 -5.90 -8.71 45.82
CA CYS A 273 -5.47 -9.89 46.59
C CYS A 273 -5.91 -9.72 48.04
N GLN A 274 -6.62 -10.73 48.59
CA GLN A 274 -7.13 -10.66 49.99
C GLN A 274 -6.01 -10.84 51.03
N ALA A 275 -4.83 -11.37 50.60
CA ALA A 275 -3.71 -11.60 51.52
C ALA A 275 -2.75 -10.41 51.62
N CYS A 276 -2.40 -9.74 50.52
CA CYS A 276 -1.44 -8.66 50.49
C CYS A 276 -1.98 -7.33 49.96
N LEU A 277 -3.28 -7.27 49.63
CA LEU A 277 -3.98 -6.10 49.12
C LEU A 277 -3.44 -5.53 47.80
N SER A 278 -2.58 -6.26 47.08
CA SER A 278 -2.09 -5.86 45.76
C SER A 278 -3.20 -5.90 44.74
N GLU A 279 -3.26 -4.89 43.86
CA GLU A 279 -4.26 -4.73 42.79
C GLU A 279 -3.61 -4.90 41.39
N GLY A 280 -4.44 -4.94 40.37
CA GLY A 280 -3.95 -4.94 38.98
C GLY A 280 -3.45 -6.31 38.50
N HIS A 281 -4.21 -7.37 38.77
CA HIS A 281 -3.94 -8.73 38.31
C HIS A 281 -4.53 -8.97 36.90
N LEU A 282 -3.90 -9.85 36.11
CA LEU A 282 -4.42 -10.26 34.81
C LEU A 282 -5.78 -10.99 34.96
N PRO A 283 -6.71 -10.87 34.02
CA PRO A 283 -8.03 -11.54 34.09
C PRO A 283 -7.93 -13.04 34.34
N GLN A 284 -6.97 -13.71 33.72
CA GLN A 284 -6.73 -15.15 33.81
C GLN A 284 -5.80 -15.56 34.95
N ALA A 285 -5.29 -14.63 35.76
CA ALA A 285 -4.40 -14.99 36.85
C ALA A 285 -5.19 -15.70 37.98
N ASN A 286 -4.73 -16.88 38.36
CA ASN A 286 -5.29 -17.65 39.47
C ASN A 286 -4.60 -17.35 40.80
N TYR A 287 -3.38 -16.80 40.74
CA TYR A 287 -2.57 -16.49 41.93
C TYR A 287 -2.06 -15.05 41.87
N CYS A 288 -1.88 -14.46 43.03
CA CYS A 288 -1.32 -13.13 43.18
C CYS A 288 0.14 -13.11 42.70
N ARG A 289 0.49 -12.14 41.89
CA ARG A 289 1.86 -11.99 41.36
C ARG A 289 2.90 -11.60 42.42
N ASP A 290 2.45 -11.03 43.55
CA ASP A 290 3.33 -10.49 44.58
C ASP A 290 3.50 -11.44 45.76
N CYS A 291 2.44 -12.13 46.20
CA CYS A 291 2.52 -13.00 47.39
C CYS A 291 2.15 -14.47 47.13
N GLY A 292 1.77 -14.82 45.89
CA GLY A 292 1.42 -16.20 45.51
C GLY A 292 0.07 -16.71 46.08
N ALA A 293 -0.69 -15.92 46.82
CA ALA A 293 -1.98 -16.35 47.36
C ALA A 293 -3.01 -16.51 46.24
N PRO A 294 -3.99 -17.44 46.34
CA PRO A 294 -5.04 -17.61 45.37
C PRO A 294 -5.92 -16.35 45.26
N LEU A 295 -6.23 -15.97 44.02
CA LEU A 295 -7.09 -14.82 43.73
C LEU A 295 -8.54 -15.23 43.60
N PRO A 296 -9.50 -14.39 44.00
CA PRO A 296 -10.93 -14.63 43.73
C PRO A 296 -11.18 -14.76 42.21
N PRO A 297 -12.19 -15.57 41.81
CA PRO A 297 -12.49 -15.76 40.40
C PRO A 297 -12.87 -14.44 39.73
N TYR A 298 -12.35 -14.21 38.50
CA TYR A 298 -12.72 -13.04 37.69
C TYR A 298 -14.13 -13.22 37.15
N ARG A 299 -15.05 -12.32 37.55
CA ARG A 299 -16.36 -12.23 36.95
C ARG A 299 -16.37 -11.00 36.04
N SER A 300 -16.45 -11.22 34.71
CA SER A 300 -16.74 -10.12 33.76
C SER A 300 -18.17 -9.65 34.05
N THR A 301 -18.32 -8.43 34.52
CA THR A 301 -19.62 -7.72 34.56
C THR A 301 -20.01 -7.27 33.18
#